data_9a07132cb0fe245ce19beb5a761d7604
#
_entry.id   9a07132cb0fe245ce19beb5a761d7604
#
_cell.length_a   1.000
_cell.length_b   1.000
_cell.length_c   1.000
_cell.angle_alpha   90.00
_cell.angle_beta   90.00
_cell.angle_gamma   90.00
#
_symmetry.space_group_name_H-M   'P 1'
#
loop_
_entity.id
_entity.type
_entity.pdbx_description
1 polymer ?
#
loop_
_entity_poly.entity_id
_entity_poly.type
_entity_poly.pdbx_seq_one_letter_code
_entity_poly.pdbx_strand_id
1 'polypeptide(L)'
;MTDPSDAGYPETNYPRSTRQLTPLELARRIAHLAESKLASDVVILDMRPAVSYTDFFVICTAANPRQARAITDEVREKLKHEDRVLPRHVSGEREATWIVSDYLDVVLHVFTPEARAYYRLEELWGDVPSIELEAVAG
;
A
#
# COMPACT_ATOMS: atom_id res chain seq x y z
N MET A 1 7.02 -5.71 32.22
CA MET A 1 6.79 -5.57 31.69
C MET A 1 6.65 -5.33 30.92
N THR A 2 6.60 -5.29 30.72
CA THR A 2 6.38 -5.19 29.81
C THR A 2 6.28 -4.19 29.34
N ASP A 3 6.63 -3.67 29.00
CA ASP A 3 6.67 -2.75 28.41
C ASP A 3 5.52 -2.18 28.05
N PRO A 4 5.33 -1.16 28.32
CA PRO A 4 4.22 -0.56 28.05
C PRO A 4 4.01 -0.32 26.69
N SER A 5 4.99 -0.06 26.02
CA SER A 5 4.82 0.10 24.75
C SER A 5 4.26 -1.09 24.30
N ASP A 6 4.79 -2.04 24.84
CA ASP A 6 4.32 -3.13 24.43
C ASP A 6 3.21 -3.42 25.18
N ALA A 7 2.96 -2.73 26.15
CA ALA A 7 1.84 -2.97 26.87
C ALA A 7 0.64 -2.89 26.00
N GLY A 8 0.65 -2.14 25.00
CA GLY A 8 -0.50 -2.04 24.19
C GLY A 8 -0.69 -3.19 23.27
N TYR A 9 0.36 -3.99 23.08
CA TYR A 9 0.29 -5.02 22.07
C TYR A 9 0.93 -6.27 22.53
N PRO A 10 0.32 -6.96 23.46
CA PRO A 10 0.91 -8.22 23.83
C PRO A 10 0.78 -9.13 22.65
N GLU A 11 1.91 -9.55 22.15
CA GLU A 11 1.91 -10.34 21.00
C GLU A 11 1.18 -11.60 21.14
N THR A 12 1.14 -12.12 22.32
CA THR A 12 0.48 -13.37 22.53
C THR A 12 -1.01 -13.28 22.29
N ASN A 13 -1.56 -12.07 22.17
CA ASN A 13 -2.97 -11.95 21.93
C ASN A 13 -3.36 -12.16 20.49
N TYR A 14 -2.38 -12.28 19.59
CA TYR A 14 -2.71 -12.42 18.20
C TYR A 14 -2.62 -13.86 17.77
N PRO A 15 -3.62 -14.35 17.05
CA PRO A 15 -3.52 -15.70 16.49
C PRO A 15 -2.38 -15.76 15.49
N ARG A 16 -1.90 -16.96 15.26
CA ARG A 16 -0.82 -17.11 14.30
C ARG A 16 -1.21 -16.61 12.93
N SER A 17 -2.45 -16.76 12.58
CA SER A 17 -2.89 -16.35 11.26
C SER A 17 -2.84 -14.86 11.07
N THR A 18 -2.71 -14.09 12.15
CA THR A 18 -2.64 -12.64 12.02
C THR A 18 -1.25 -12.13 12.31
N ARG A 19 -0.25 -13.01 12.26
CA ARG A 19 1.10 -12.54 12.44
C ARG A 19 1.45 -11.56 11.33
N GLN A 20 2.40 -10.72 11.62
CA GLN A 20 2.70 -9.60 10.76
C GLN A 20 3.19 -10.03 9.39
N LEU A 21 2.78 -9.33 8.37
CA LEU A 21 3.21 -9.59 7.02
C LEU A 21 4.62 -9.08 6.79
N THR A 22 5.39 -9.78 5.94
CA THR A 22 6.65 -9.21 5.50
C THR A 22 6.37 -8.02 4.59
N PRO A 23 7.36 -7.15 4.35
CA PRO A 23 7.12 -6.02 3.44
C PRO A 23 6.64 -6.44 2.05
N LEU A 24 7.19 -7.51 1.49
CA LEU A 24 6.74 -7.96 0.18
C LEU A 24 5.33 -8.51 0.23
N GLU A 25 5.02 -9.27 1.28
CA GLU A 25 3.64 -9.75 1.46
C GLU A 25 2.68 -8.59 1.59
N LEU A 26 3.06 -7.56 2.32
CA LEU A 26 2.20 -6.39 2.48
C LEU A 26 2.01 -5.70 1.14
N ALA A 27 3.07 -5.53 0.36
CA ALA A 27 2.95 -4.89 -0.95
C ALA A 27 2.00 -5.66 -1.86
N ARG A 28 2.12 -6.98 -1.89
CA ARG A 28 1.23 -7.80 -2.71
C ARG A 28 -0.19 -7.76 -2.20
N ARG A 29 -0.36 -7.75 -0.88
CA ARG A 29 -1.69 -7.64 -0.28
C ARG A 29 -2.36 -6.33 -0.69
N ILE A 30 -1.62 -5.22 -0.61
CA ILE A 30 -2.14 -3.92 -0.99
C ILE A 30 -2.51 -3.90 -2.47
N ALA A 31 -1.64 -4.46 -3.32
CA ALA A 31 -1.92 -4.49 -4.75
C ALA A 31 -3.20 -5.27 -5.06
N HIS A 32 -3.39 -6.42 -4.42
CA HIS A 32 -4.59 -7.20 -4.65
C HIS A 32 -5.84 -6.50 -4.12
N LEU A 33 -5.74 -5.84 -2.98
CA LEU A 33 -6.88 -5.09 -2.47
C LEU A 33 -7.26 -3.95 -3.40
N ALA A 34 -6.24 -3.26 -3.95
CA ALA A 34 -6.52 -2.19 -4.91
C ALA A 34 -7.21 -2.75 -6.14
N GLU A 35 -6.75 -3.89 -6.64
CA GLU A 35 -7.37 -4.50 -7.82
C GLU A 35 -8.80 -4.93 -7.53
N SER A 36 -9.10 -5.33 -6.31
CA SER A 36 -10.46 -5.73 -5.96
C SER A 36 -11.43 -4.57 -6.06
N LYS A 37 -10.93 -3.34 -6.04
CA LYS A 37 -11.74 -2.15 -6.24
C LYS A 37 -11.48 -1.54 -7.60
N LEU A 38 -11.09 -2.37 -8.55
CA LEU A 38 -10.97 -2.02 -9.96
C LEU A 38 -9.85 -1.04 -10.26
N ALA A 39 -8.83 -0.97 -9.41
CA ALA A 39 -7.63 -0.21 -9.76
C ALA A 39 -6.99 -0.84 -10.99
N SER A 40 -6.47 -0.02 -11.88
CA SER A 40 -5.82 -0.52 -13.09
C SER A 40 -4.34 -0.19 -13.05
N ASP A 41 -3.59 -0.84 -13.94
CA ASP A 41 -2.16 -0.59 -14.11
C ASP A 41 -1.41 -0.62 -12.77
N VAL A 42 -1.66 -1.68 -12.00
CA VAL A 42 -1.06 -1.81 -10.69
C VAL A 42 0.36 -2.34 -10.86
N VAL A 43 1.32 -1.63 -10.29
CA VAL A 43 2.72 -2.07 -10.32
C VAL A 43 3.29 -2.01 -8.91
N ILE A 44 4.22 -2.90 -8.64
CA ILE A 44 4.99 -2.89 -7.39
C ILE A 44 6.43 -2.62 -7.76
N LEU A 45 7.03 -1.61 -7.15
CA LEU A 45 8.43 -1.29 -7.37
C LEU A 45 9.23 -1.60 -6.12
N ASP A 46 10.37 -2.25 -6.31
CA ASP A 46 11.29 -2.54 -5.20
C ASP A 46 12.14 -1.29 -5.00
N MET A 47 11.86 -0.55 -3.95
CA MET A 47 12.53 0.72 -3.71
C MET A 47 13.80 0.59 -2.88
N ARG A 48 14.10 -0.62 -2.40
CA ARG A 48 15.25 -0.80 -1.51
C ARG A 48 16.57 -0.34 -2.09
N PRO A 49 16.83 -0.50 -3.40
CA PRO A 49 18.09 0.03 -3.95
C PRO A 49 18.14 1.54 -4.05
N ALA A 50 16.99 2.21 -4.03
CA ALA A 50 16.93 3.63 -4.34
C ALA A 50 16.71 4.53 -3.13
N VAL A 51 15.96 4.08 -2.14
CA VAL A 51 15.62 4.93 -1.00
C VAL A 51 15.74 4.13 0.29
N SER A 52 15.83 4.85 1.41
CA SER A 52 15.97 4.20 2.70
C SER A 52 14.70 4.27 3.53
N TYR A 53 13.68 5.01 3.06
CA TYR A 53 12.51 5.26 3.92
C TYR A 53 11.39 4.25 3.71
N THR A 54 11.47 3.42 2.71
CA THR A 54 10.45 2.39 2.48
C THR A 54 11.06 1.28 1.64
N ASP A 55 10.40 0.13 1.62
CA ASP A 55 10.89 -1.01 0.84
C ASP A 55 10.22 -1.11 -0.52
N PHE A 56 8.93 -0.81 -0.60
CA PHE A 56 8.19 -0.98 -1.86
C PHE A 56 7.23 0.17 -2.09
N PHE A 57 7.05 0.53 -3.36
CA PHE A 57 5.93 1.36 -3.79
C PHE A 57 4.91 0.45 -4.46
N VAL A 58 3.64 0.68 -4.20
CA VAL A 58 2.56 0.12 -5.01
C VAL A 58 1.91 1.31 -5.69
N ILE A 59 1.85 1.30 -7.02
CA ILE A 59 1.31 2.41 -7.80
C ILE A 59 0.17 1.87 -8.63
N CYS A 60 -0.96 2.57 -8.61
CA CYS A 60 -2.11 2.14 -9.39
C CYS A 60 -2.90 3.34 -9.88
N THR A 61 -3.84 3.09 -10.77
CA THR A 61 -4.68 4.12 -11.37
C THR A 61 -6.13 3.89 -10.99
N ALA A 62 -6.79 4.95 -10.56
CA ALA A 62 -8.24 4.97 -10.35
C ALA A 62 -8.85 5.76 -11.50
N ALA A 63 -10.07 5.44 -11.89
CA ALA A 63 -10.72 6.10 -13.02
C ALA A 63 -11.04 7.56 -12.72
N ASN A 64 -11.26 7.89 -11.45
CA ASN A 64 -11.65 9.24 -11.06
C ASN A 64 -11.39 9.41 -9.57
N PRO A 65 -11.54 10.63 -9.03
CA PRO A 65 -11.26 10.86 -7.61
C PRO A 65 -12.12 10.03 -6.66
N ARG A 66 -13.37 9.79 -7.02
CA ARG A 66 -14.23 8.98 -6.16
C ARG A 66 -13.67 7.56 -6.04
N GLN A 67 -13.24 6.98 -7.14
CA GLN A 67 -12.67 5.65 -7.10
C GLN A 67 -11.33 5.65 -6.38
N ALA A 68 -10.55 6.72 -6.53
CA ALA A 68 -9.29 6.80 -5.81
C ALA A 68 -9.53 6.74 -4.30
N ARG A 69 -10.55 7.43 -3.80
CA ARG A 69 -10.90 7.36 -2.39
C ARG A 69 -11.41 5.97 -2.02
N ALA A 70 -12.20 5.35 -2.88
CA ALA A 70 -12.73 4.01 -2.60
C ALA A 70 -11.61 2.99 -2.51
N ILE A 71 -10.62 3.06 -3.39
CA ILE A 71 -9.46 2.17 -3.33
C ILE A 71 -8.70 2.39 -2.02
N THR A 72 -8.43 3.65 -1.69
CA THR A 72 -7.71 4.00 -0.48
C THR A 72 -8.43 3.49 0.76
N ASP A 73 -9.75 3.65 0.80
CA ASP A 73 -10.54 3.21 1.94
C ASP A 73 -10.60 1.70 2.04
N GLU A 74 -10.70 1.00 0.91
CA GLU A 74 -10.75 -0.46 0.94
C GLU A 74 -9.45 -1.02 1.49
N VAL A 75 -8.33 -0.49 1.02
CA VAL A 75 -7.03 -0.95 1.50
C VAL A 75 -6.91 -0.68 2.99
N ARG A 76 -7.30 0.52 3.43
CA ARG A 76 -7.16 0.89 4.83
C ARG A 76 -8.04 0.02 5.73
N GLU A 77 -9.28 -0.20 5.33
CA GLU A 77 -10.20 -0.97 6.17
C GLU A 77 -9.82 -2.43 6.24
N LYS A 78 -9.46 -3.02 5.11
CA LYS A 78 -9.12 -4.44 5.09
C LYS A 78 -7.83 -4.71 5.85
N LEU A 79 -6.82 -3.86 5.68
CA LEU A 79 -5.59 -4.05 6.41
C LEU A 79 -5.80 -3.87 7.91
N LYS A 80 -6.64 -2.90 8.30
CA LYS A 80 -6.92 -2.68 9.70
C LYS A 80 -7.58 -3.89 10.32
N HIS A 81 -8.61 -4.41 9.67
CA HIS A 81 -9.44 -5.46 10.27
C HIS A 81 -8.85 -6.86 10.09
N GLU A 82 -8.17 -7.11 8.99
CA GLU A 82 -7.70 -8.46 8.71
C GLU A 82 -6.22 -8.65 9.02
N ASP A 83 -5.41 -7.61 8.89
CA ASP A 83 -3.97 -7.74 9.08
C ASP A 83 -3.43 -6.90 10.24
N ARG A 84 -4.29 -6.10 10.84
CA ARG A 84 -3.92 -5.23 11.97
C ARG A 84 -2.84 -4.22 11.58
N VAL A 85 -2.91 -3.73 10.35
CA VAL A 85 -1.95 -2.75 9.84
C VAL A 85 -2.68 -1.45 9.61
N LEU A 86 -2.10 -0.36 10.11
CA LEU A 86 -2.64 0.99 9.94
C LEU A 86 -1.63 1.84 9.21
N PRO A 87 -2.08 2.79 8.39
CA PRO A 87 -1.13 3.70 7.75
C PRO A 87 -0.61 4.70 8.77
N ARG A 88 0.65 5.10 8.62
CA ARG A 88 1.20 6.17 9.42
C ARG A 88 0.61 7.51 8.99
N HIS A 89 0.32 7.65 7.71
CA HIS A 89 -0.12 8.92 7.16
C HIS A 89 -0.80 8.68 5.83
N VAL A 90 -1.87 9.40 5.56
CA VAL A 90 -2.55 9.37 4.28
C VAL A 90 -2.71 10.83 3.86
N SER A 91 -2.29 11.15 2.64
CA SER A 91 -2.39 12.52 2.15
C SER A 91 -3.00 12.52 0.75
N GLY A 92 -3.56 13.67 0.38
CA GLY A 92 -4.11 13.84 -0.96
C GLY A 92 -5.57 13.44 -1.08
N GLU A 93 -6.23 13.06 0.02
CA GLU A 93 -7.61 12.59 -0.06
C GLU A 93 -8.60 13.66 -0.47
N ARG A 94 -8.26 14.91 -0.26
CA ARG A 94 -9.20 15.98 -0.53
C ARG A 94 -9.49 16.11 -2.02
N GLU A 95 -8.44 16.25 -2.82
CA GLU A 95 -8.62 16.34 -4.25
C GLU A 95 -8.66 14.97 -4.90
N ALA A 96 -7.96 14.03 -4.29
CA ALA A 96 -7.97 12.63 -4.69
C ALA A 96 -7.55 12.40 -6.14
N THR A 97 -6.63 13.23 -6.65
CA THR A 97 -6.01 12.95 -7.94
C THR A 97 -4.72 12.17 -7.74
N TRP A 98 -4.15 12.25 -6.55
CA TRP A 98 -2.96 11.49 -6.15
C TRP A 98 -3.05 11.32 -4.64
N ILE A 99 -3.44 10.11 -4.20
CA ILE A 99 -3.52 9.82 -2.78
C ILE A 99 -2.33 8.94 -2.42
N VAL A 100 -1.64 9.31 -1.35
CA VAL A 100 -0.47 8.57 -0.88
C VAL A 100 -0.80 8.02 0.49
N SER A 101 -0.69 6.70 0.64
CA SER A 101 -0.89 6.03 1.93
C SER A 101 0.44 5.42 2.36
N ASP A 102 0.97 5.92 3.46
CA ASP A 102 2.28 5.52 3.96
C ASP A 102 2.11 4.42 5.00
N TYR A 103 2.46 3.20 4.63
CA TYR A 103 2.40 2.05 5.53
C TYR A 103 3.79 1.69 6.06
N LEU A 104 4.74 2.59 6.00
CA LEU A 104 6.10 2.44 6.48
C LEU A 104 6.94 1.60 5.51
N ASP A 105 6.73 0.31 5.47
CA ASP A 105 7.50 -0.55 4.57
C ASP A 105 6.98 -0.49 3.14
N VAL A 106 5.76 -0.03 2.95
CA VAL A 106 5.13 0.07 1.64
C VAL A 106 4.40 1.40 1.55
N VAL A 107 4.57 2.11 0.45
CA VAL A 107 3.82 3.34 0.20
C VAL A 107 2.91 3.08 -0.99
N LEU A 108 1.62 3.28 -0.80
CA LEU A 108 0.63 3.12 -1.87
C LEU A 108 0.36 4.47 -2.51
N HIS A 109 0.46 4.50 -3.84
CA HIS A 109 0.15 5.69 -4.64
C HIS A 109 -1.04 5.38 -5.52
N VAL A 110 -2.13 6.12 -5.36
CA VAL A 110 -3.32 5.97 -6.19
C VAL A 110 -3.48 7.25 -6.99
N PHE A 111 -3.40 7.14 -8.31
CA PHE A 111 -3.47 8.29 -9.21
C PHE A 111 -4.72 8.22 -10.06
N THR A 112 -5.28 9.39 -10.43
CA THR A 112 -6.16 9.43 -11.60
C THR A 112 -5.28 9.33 -12.85
N PRO A 113 -5.88 9.01 -14.01
CA PRO A 113 -5.07 8.83 -15.22
C PRO A 113 -4.26 10.08 -15.57
N GLU A 114 -4.88 11.24 -15.46
CA GLU A 114 -4.19 12.48 -15.79
C GLU A 114 -3.04 12.77 -14.86
N ALA A 115 -3.23 12.54 -13.58
CA ALA A 115 -2.16 12.79 -12.61
C ALA A 115 -1.01 11.81 -12.80
N ARG A 116 -1.31 10.54 -13.09
CA ARG A 116 -0.26 9.57 -13.31
C ARG A 116 0.58 9.94 -14.52
N ALA A 117 -0.08 10.37 -15.60
CA ALA A 117 0.63 10.80 -16.79
C ALA A 117 1.45 12.06 -16.54
N TYR A 118 0.94 12.95 -15.70
CA TYR A 118 1.62 14.22 -15.45
C TYR A 118 2.86 14.02 -14.56
N TYR A 119 2.70 13.28 -13.47
CA TYR A 119 3.80 13.15 -12.50
C TYR A 119 4.82 12.08 -12.87
N ARG A 120 4.41 11.06 -13.62
CA ARG A 120 5.32 10.03 -14.13
C ARG A 120 6.25 9.46 -13.06
N LEU A 121 5.65 9.08 -11.93
CA LEU A 121 6.45 8.61 -10.81
C LEU A 121 7.29 7.40 -11.19
N GLU A 122 6.74 6.49 -11.99
CA GLU A 122 7.47 5.29 -12.38
C GLU A 122 8.69 5.62 -13.22
N GLU A 123 8.65 6.69 -14.01
CA GLU A 123 9.81 7.05 -14.81
C GLU A 123 10.91 7.63 -13.95
N LEU A 124 10.53 8.32 -12.90
CA LEU A 124 11.53 8.85 -11.97
C LEU A 124 12.32 7.72 -11.35
N TRP A 125 11.69 6.58 -11.09
CA TRP A 125 12.33 5.44 -10.47
C TRP A 125 12.51 4.30 -11.47
N GLY A 126 12.76 4.60 -12.75
CA GLY A 126 12.79 3.60 -13.80
C GLY A 126 13.86 2.55 -13.64
N ASP A 127 14.89 2.82 -12.82
CA ASP A 127 15.98 1.87 -12.64
C ASP A 127 15.72 0.83 -11.59
N VAL A 128 14.63 0.95 -10.82
CA VAL A 128 14.38 -0.02 -9.75
C VAL A 128 13.62 -1.22 -10.30
N PRO A 129 13.78 -2.39 -9.69
CA PRO A 129 13.09 -3.59 -10.17
C PRO A 129 11.59 -3.49 -9.97
N SER A 130 10.86 -4.08 -10.91
CA SER A 130 9.42 -4.29 -10.76
C SER A 130 9.20 -5.68 -10.19
N ILE A 131 8.24 -5.80 -9.30
CA ILE A 131 7.90 -7.08 -8.70
C ILE A 131 6.60 -7.55 -9.32
N GLU A 132 6.56 -8.82 -9.71
CA GLU A 132 5.34 -9.36 -10.29
C GLU A 132 4.26 -9.49 -9.25
N LEU A 133 3.02 -9.17 -9.63
CA LEU A 133 1.90 -9.46 -8.78
C LEU A 133 1.61 -10.95 -8.93
N GLU A 134 1.61 -11.64 -7.81
CA GLU A 134 1.25 -13.04 -7.88
C GLU A 134 -0.25 -13.17 -7.93
N ALA A 135 -0.71 -14.22 -8.59
CA ALA A 135 -2.12 -14.49 -8.58
C ALA A 135 -2.56 -14.74 -7.15
N VAL A 136 -3.77 -14.29 -6.84
CA VAL A 136 -4.30 -14.53 -5.52
C VAL A 136 -4.60 -16.00 -5.42
N ALA A 137 -4.04 -16.63 -4.43
CA ALA A 137 -4.22 -18.05 -4.26
C ALA A 137 -5.66 -18.30 -3.84
N GLY A 138 -6.28 -19.16 -4.49
CA GLY A 138 -7.59 -19.65 -4.15
C GLY A 138 -8.66 -18.68 -4.16
#